data_63f4f5435a417c8cca0e14682431c6bf
#
_entry.id   63f4f5435a417c8cca0e14682431c6bf
#
_cell.length_a   1.000
_cell.length_b   1.000
_cell.length_c   1.000
_cell.angle_alpha   90.00
_cell.angle_beta   90.00
_cell.angle_gamma   90.00
#
_symmetry.space_group_name_H-M   'P 1'
#
loop_
_entity.id
_entity.type
_entity.pdbx_description
1 polymer ?
#
loop_
_entity_poly.entity_id
_entity_poly.type
_entity_poly.pdbx_seq_one_letter_code
_entity_poly.pdbx_strand_id
1 'polypeptide(L)'
;LKDPAWPPVTAGRILRAEAQDRSIFSVIRERALMVHHPYESFASSVENFIAQAADDPRVQSIKMTLYRAGGDSPIARSLMRAAERGVQVAVLVELKARFDEATNVGWARALERAGVHVVYGLVGLKTHAKTTLVVRHDEDGLRRYCHIGTGNYNSKTARLYEDVGFLTCDPAVGSDVTQLFNHLTGYSRAVEFQSLLVAPRDLRNQLVDLIEHEMSFGAEGRVTAKMNSIADPQMIDALYRASAAGVQVDLMVRGLCCLRPGVPGLSENIRVRSILGRYLEHSRVAVSYTHLTLPTNREV
;
A
#
# COMPACT_ATOMS: atom_id res chain seq x y z
N LEU A 1 -21.78 -20.82 -15.46
CA LEU A 1 -21.86 -21.04 -14.01
C LEU A 1 -21.08 -19.91 -13.33
N LYS A 2 -21.76 -19.15 -12.49
CA LYS A 2 -21.13 -18.08 -11.71
C LYS A 2 -20.89 -18.63 -10.31
N ASP A 3 -19.67 -18.68 -9.86
CA ASP A 3 -19.36 -19.12 -8.50
C ASP A 3 -20.07 -18.24 -7.47
N PRO A 4 -20.54 -18.79 -6.33
CA PRO A 4 -21.13 -18.00 -5.27
C PRO A 4 -20.09 -16.99 -4.74
N ALA A 5 -20.53 -15.78 -4.42
CA ALA A 5 -19.65 -14.77 -3.85
C ALA A 5 -19.15 -15.22 -2.46
N TRP A 6 -17.88 -14.99 -2.18
CA TRP A 6 -17.36 -15.11 -0.80
C TRP A 6 -17.51 -13.77 -0.10
N PRO A 7 -18.36 -13.66 0.92
CA PRO A 7 -18.46 -12.43 1.68
C PRO A 7 -17.16 -12.19 2.44
N PRO A 8 -16.59 -10.96 2.36
CA PRO A 8 -15.42 -10.62 3.15
C PRO A 8 -15.77 -10.58 4.64
N VAL A 9 -14.82 -10.95 5.49
CA VAL A 9 -14.99 -10.90 6.95
C VAL A 9 -14.35 -9.63 7.52
N THR A 10 -14.90 -9.12 8.63
CA THR A 10 -14.22 -8.06 9.38
C THR A 10 -13.00 -8.64 10.11
N ALA A 11 -11.83 -7.98 9.98
CA ALA A 11 -10.62 -8.41 10.69
C ALA A 11 -10.87 -8.51 12.19
N GLY A 12 -10.45 -9.62 12.82
CA GLY A 12 -10.84 -9.97 14.18
C GLY A 12 -10.48 -8.92 15.25
N ARG A 13 -9.41 -8.13 15.04
CA ARG A 13 -9.05 -7.02 15.95
C ARG A 13 -10.01 -5.84 15.80
N ILE A 14 -10.50 -5.55 14.60
CA ILE A 14 -11.50 -4.51 14.37
C ILE A 14 -12.83 -4.95 15.01
N LEU A 15 -13.27 -6.19 14.73
CA LEU A 15 -14.51 -6.72 15.27
C LEU A 15 -14.55 -6.66 16.81
N ARG A 16 -13.44 -7.02 17.48
CA ARG A 16 -13.35 -6.93 18.95
C ARG A 16 -13.41 -5.48 19.47
N ALA A 17 -12.80 -4.55 18.74
CA ALA A 17 -12.82 -3.14 19.10
C ALA A 17 -14.23 -2.54 18.95
N GLU A 18 -14.91 -2.86 17.85
CA GLU A 18 -16.31 -2.46 17.61
C GLU A 18 -17.25 -2.98 18.71
N ALA A 19 -17.09 -4.24 19.13
CA ALA A 19 -17.87 -4.82 20.23
C ALA A 19 -17.62 -4.13 21.60
N GLN A 20 -16.54 -3.37 21.71
CA GLN A 20 -16.16 -2.60 22.90
C GLN A 20 -16.35 -1.09 22.73
N ASP A 21 -17.05 -0.66 21.67
CA ASP A 21 -17.23 0.75 21.29
C ASP A 21 -15.90 1.53 21.16
N ARG A 22 -14.87 0.86 20.65
CA ARG A 22 -13.53 1.43 20.45
C ARG A 22 -13.27 1.76 18.99
N SER A 23 -12.60 2.86 18.77
CA SER A 23 -12.26 3.32 17.42
C SER A 23 -11.19 2.46 16.75
N ILE A 24 -11.14 2.51 15.40
CA ILE A 24 -10.05 1.89 14.63
C ILE A 24 -8.69 2.51 14.98
N PHE A 25 -8.64 3.77 15.41
CA PHE A 25 -7.41 4.42 15.86
C PHE A 25 -6.83 3.72 17.10
N SER A 26 -7.67 3.27 18.01
CA SER A 26 -7.21 2.50 19.20
C SER A 26 -6.60 1.16 18.77
N VAL A 27 -7.20 0.47 17.78
CA VAL A 27 -6.67 -0.80 17.24
C VAL A 27 -5.28 -0.60 16.64
N ILE A 28 -5.11 0.48 15.85
CA ILE A 28 -3.83 0.80 15.19
C ILE A 28 -2.78 1.22 16.23
N ARG A 29 -3.19 1.95 17.27
CA ARG A 29 -2.30 2.40 18.35
C ARG A 29 -1.73 1.25 19.16
N GLU A 30 -2.52 0.22 19.45
CA GLU A 30 -2.04 -0.99 20.14
C GLU A 30 -0.96 -1.72 19.33
N ARG A 31 -1.17 -1.90 18.04
CA ARG A 31 -0.24 -2.55 17.13
C ARG A 31 -0.70 -2.31 15.69
N ALA A 32 0.24 -2.14 14.78
CA ALA A 32 -0.05 -2.08 13.35
C ALA A 32 -0.97 -3.22 12.90
N LEU A 33 -1.84 -2.92 11.93
CA LEU A 33 -2.83 -3.85 11.41
C LEU A 33 -2.57 -4.09 9.93
N MET A 34 -2.36 -5.34 9.55
CA MET A 34 -2.37 -5.77 8.15
C MET A 34 -3.72 -6.37 7.83
N VAL A 35 -4.28 -6.01 6.68
CA VAL A 35 -5.55 -6.53 6.15
C VAL A 35 -5.33 -7.09 4.76
N HIS A 36 -5.96 -8.24 4.48
CA HIS A 36 -5.80 -8.97 3.22
C HIS A 36 -7.14 -9.00 2.47
N HIS A 37 -7.29 -8.12 1.49
CA HIS A 37 -8.48 -8.04 0.63
C HIS A 37 -8.42 -9.11 -0.47
N PRO A 38 -9.54 -9.64 -0.92
CA PRO A 38 -10.93 -9.41 -0.49
C PRO A 38 -11.39 -10.32 0.65
N TYR A 39 -10.49 -11.10 1.24
CA TYR A 39 -10.83 -12.03 2.33
C TYR A 39 -11.27 -11.25 3.56
N GLU A 40 -10.50 -10.21 3.93
CA GLU A 40 -10.90 -9.24 4.93
C GLU A 40 -11.52 -8.01 4.28
N SER A 41 -12.55 -7.48 4.92
CA SER A 41 -13.39 -6.43 4.37
C SER A 41 -12.67 -5.09 4.24
N PHE A 42 -12.59 -4.57 3.02
CA PHE A 42 -12.14 -3.21 2.74
C PHE A 42 -13.06 -2.17 3.39
N ALA A 43 -14.36 -2.43 3.41
CA ALA A 43 -15.34 -1.53 4.01
C ALA A 43 -15.17 -1.39 5.53
N SER A 44 -15.00 -2.49 6.25
CA SER A 44 -14.82 -2.45 7.70
C SER A 44 -13.40 -2.07 8.16
N SER A 45 -12.44 -2.01 7.25
CA SER A 45 -11.07 -1.62 7.55
C SER A 45 -10.72 -0.24 6.96
N VAL A 46 -10.43 -0.15 5.67
CA VAL A 46 -9.91 1.07 5.03
C VAL A 46 -10.98 2.14 4.91
N GLU A 47 -12.19 1.80 4.45
CA GLU A 47 -13.28 2.79 4.38
C GLU A 47 -13.70 3.25 5.78
N ASN A 48 -13.77 2.35 6.75
CA ASN A 48 -14.08 2.66 8.14
C ASN A 48 -13.00 3.56 8.77
N PHE A 49 -11.72 3.33 8.48
CA PHE A 49 -10.63 4.20 8.92
C PHE A 49 -10.81 5.65 8.45
N ILE A 50 -11.16 5.83 7.17
CA ILE A 50 -11.37 7.16 6.59
C ILE A 50 -12.69 7.78 7.08
N ALA A 51 -13.74 6.98 7.24
CA ALA A 51 -15.02 7.44 7.77
C ALA A 51 -14.89 7.93 9.21
N GLN A 52 -14.23 7.14 10.08
CA GLN A 52 -13.97 7.57 11.45
C GLN A 52 -13.07 8.82 11.50
N ALA A 53 -12.05 8.91 10.61
CA ALA A 53 -11.22 10.11 10.51
C ALA A 53 -12.04 11.36 10.13
N ALA A 54 -13.04 11.21 9.27
CA ALA A 54 -13.89 12.32 8.84
C ALA A 54 -14.82 12.81 9.95
N ASP A 55 -15.20 11.95 10.89
CA ASP A 55 -16.17 12.25 11.94
C ASP A 55 -15.53 12.52 13.31
N ASP A 56 -14.25 12.18 13.51
CA ASP A 56 -13.56 12.40 14.79
C ASP A 56 -13.12 13.87 14.95
N PRO A 57 -13.61 14.59 16.00
CA PRO A 57 -13.27 16.00 16.23
C PRO A 57 -11.79 16.25 16.55
N ARG A 58 -11.03 15.19 16.90
CA ARG A 58 -9.60 15.27 17.19
C ARG A 58 -8.74 15.20 15.91
N VAL A 59 -9.33 14.88 14.75
CA VAL A 59 -8.61 14.85 13.49
C VAL A 59 -8.42 16.27 12.96
N GLN A 60 -7.16 16.63 12.67
CA GLN A 60 -6.79 17.95 12.18
C GLN A 60 -6.60 17.97 10.67
N SER A 61 -6.04 16.89 10.10
CA SER A 61 -5.84 16.81 8.67
C SER A 61 -5.92 15.39 8.13
N ILE A 62 -6.35 15.27 6.87
CA ILE A 62 -6.37 14.04 6.09
C ILE A 62 -5.69 14.33 4.75
N LYS A 63 -4.64 13.57 4.42
CA LYS A 63 -4.00 13.61 3.10
C LYS A 63 -4.13 12.25 2.44
N MET A 64 -4.47 12.21 1.15
CA MET A 64 -4.74 10.95 0.45
C MET A 64 -4.35 11.01 -1.03
N THR A 65 -3.85 9.88 -1.56
CA THR A 65 -3.71 9.70 -3.01
C THR A 65 -4.95 8.99 -3.56
N LEU A 66 -5.52 9.48 -4.65
CA LEU A 66 -6.72 8.92 -5.28
C LEU A 66 -6.45 8.61 -6.75
N TYR A 67 -6.24 7.34 -7.06
CA TYR A 67 -5.95 6.89 -8.42
C TYR A 67 -7.23 6.48 -9.19
N ARG A 68 -8.13 5.74 -8.53
CA ARG A 68 -9.42 5.28 -9.08
C ARG A 68 -10.46 5.26 -7.98
N ALA A 69 -11.28 6.30 -7.89
CA ALA A 69 -12.32 6.38 -6.86
C ALA A 69 -13.56 5.53 -7.18
N GLY A 70 -13.81 5.25 -8.47
CA GLY A 70 -15.08 4.64 -8.92
C GLY A 70 -16.23 5.66 -8.94
N GLY A 71 -17.38 5.25 -9.51
CA GLY A 71 -18.55 6.13 -9.70
C GLY A 71 -19.26 6.48 -8.40
N ASP A 72 -19.32 5.57 -7.43
CA ASP A 72 -19.88 5.79 -6.08
C ASP A 72 -18.81 5.47 -5.05
N SER A 73 -18.16 6.50 -4.47
CA SER A 73 -17.05 6.38 -3.56
C SER A 73 -17.42 6.82 -2.15
N PRO A 74 -17.61 5.88 -1.19
CA PRO A 74 -17.79 6.20 0.23
C PRO A 74 -16.64 7.03 0.78
N ILE A 75 -15.41 6.75 0.32
CA ILE A 75 -14.20 7.48 0.71
C ILE A 75 -14.28 8.94 0.28
N ALA A 76 -14.62 9.22 -0.99
CA ALA A 76 -14.74 10.59 -1.47
C ALA A 76 -15.81 11.37 -0.67
N ARG A 77 -16.95 10.73 -0.37
CA ARG A 77 -17.98 11.35 0.49
C ARG A 77 -17.46 11.64 1.91
N SER A 78 -16.69 10.74 2.50
CA SER A 78 -16.08 10.97 3.82
C SER A 78 -15.09 12.13 3.79
N LEU A 79 -14.27 12.26 2.73
CA LEU A 79 -13.33 13.36 2.58
C LEU A 79 -14.04 14.72 2.43
N MET A 80 -15.14 14.79 1.65
CA MET A 80 -15.96 15.99 1.55
C MET A 80 -16.56 16.38 2.90
N ARG A 81 -17.16 15.42 3.60
CA ARG A 81 -17.74 15.64 4.94
C ARG A 81 -16.67 16.12 5.95
N ALA A 82 -15.46 15.58 5.89
CA ALA A 82 -14.35 16.06 6.72
C ALA A 82 -14.02 17.53 6.44
N ALA A 83 -13.92 17.93 5.17
CA ALA A 83 -13.64 19.30 4.77
C ALA A 83 -14.77 20.27 5.19
N GLU A 84 -16.04 19.88 5.02
CA GLU A 84 -17.21 20.65 5.48
C GLU A 84 -17.22 20.88 7.00
N ARG A 85 -16.59 19.98 7.77
CA ARG A 85 -16.41 20.10 9.23
C ARG A 85 -15.17 20.90 9.63
N GLY A 86 -14.41 21.42 8.67
CA GLY A 86 -13.21 22.23 8.91
C GLY A 86 -11.91 21.44 9.05
N VAL A 87 -11.92 20.13 8.80
CA VAL A 87 -10.68 19.32 8.74
C VAL A 87 -9.89 19.71 7.49
N GLN A 88 -8.59 19.89 7.62
CA GLN A 88 -7.72 20.16 6.48
C GLN A 88 -7.57 18.91 5.61
N VAL A 89 -8.24 18.88 4.46
CA VAL A 89 -8.22 17.72 3.55
C VAL A 89 -7.43 18.07 2.29
N ALA A 90 -6.43 17.26 1.96
CA ALA A 90 -5.67 17.35 0.71
C ALA A 90 -5.70 16.01 -0.04
N VAL A 91 -6.10 16.04 -1.30
CA VAL A 91 -6.23 14.84 -2.13
C VAL A 91 -5.42 15.00 -3.41
N LEU A 92 -4.49 14.09 -3.65
CA LEU A 92 -3.80 14.01 -4.91
C LEU A 92 -4.57 13.07 -5.86
N VAL A 93 -5.11 13.64 -6.93
CA VAL A 93 -5.92 12.93 -7.93
C VAL A 93 -5.07 12.64 -9.17
N GLU A 94 -4.99 11.37 -9.58
CA GLU A 94 -4.37 10.97 -10.83
C GLU A 94 -5.38 11.03 -11.98
N LEU A 95 -5.26 12.00 -12.86
CA LEU A 95 -6.18 12.18 -13.99
C LEU A 95 -5.97 11.16 -15.12
N LYS A 96 -4.73 10.66 -15.29
CA LYS A 96 -4.38 9.71 -16.36
C LYS A 96 -4.64 8.24 -15.98
N ALA A 97 -5.69 7.98 -15.21
CA ALA A 97 -6.11 6.62 -14.87
C ALA A 97 -6.95 6.05 -16.03
N ARG A 98 -6.37 5.14 -16.84
CA ARG A 98 -7.06 4.53 -17.98
C ARG A 98 -8.47 4.05 -17.61
N PHE A 99 -9.47 4.43 -18.40
CA PHE A 99 -10.89 4.12 -18.28
C PHE A 99 -11.63 4.80 -17.12
N ASP A 100 -10.97 5.64 -16.30
CA ASP A 100 -11.59 6.34 -15.17
C ASP A 100 -11.40 7.86 -15.24
N GLU A 101 -10.88 8.39 -16.35
CA GLU A 101 -10.52 9.81 -16.49
C GLU A 101 -11.70 10.75 -16.23
N ALA A 102 -12.84 10.50 -16.87
CA ALA A 102 -14.05 11.32 -16.70
C ALA A 102 -14.58 11.27 -15.25
N THR A 103 -14.56 10.08 -14.64
CA THR A 103 -14.98 9.87 -13.24
C THR A 103 -14.07 10.59 -12.28
N ASN A 104 -12.75 10.52 -12.48
CA ASN A 104 -11.77 11.20 -11.63
C ASN A 104 -11.86 12.73 -11.74
N VAL A 105 -12.11 13.29 -12.95
CA VAL A 105 -12.38 14.73 -13.13
C VAL A 105 -13.65 15.13 -12.40
N GLY A 106 -14.71 14.33 -12.47
CA GLY A 106 -15.96 14.57 -11.73
C GLY A 106 -15.75 14.63 -10.23
N TRP A 107 -15.01 13.66 -9.67
CA TRP A 107 -14.66 13.65 -8.24
C TRP A 107 -13.76 14.81 -7.84
N ALA A 108 -12.73 15.13 -8.64
CA ALA A 108 -11.86 16.27 -8.36
C ALA A 108 -12.66 17.55 -8.18
N ARG A 109 -13.57 17.85 -9.11
CA ARG A 109 -14.46 19.04 -9.03
C ARG A 109 -15.44 18.99 -7.86
N ALA A 110 -15.93 17.81 -7.48
CA ALA A 110 -16.81 17.66 -6.33
C ALA A 110 -16.05 17.91 -5.02
N LEU A 111 -14.84 17.36 -4.90
CA LEU A 111 -13.96 17.56 -3.76
C LEU A 111 -13.57 19.06 -3.61
N GLU A 112 -13.16 19.73 -4.71
CA GLU A 112 -12.84 21.16 -4.69
C GLU A 112 -14.02 22.01 -4.20
N ARG A 113 -15.25 21.73 -4.69
CA ARG A 113 -16.46 22.44 -4.24
C ARG A 113 -16.77 22.25 -2.76
N ALA A 114 -16.38 21.12 -2.19
CA ALA A 114 -16.53 20.83 -0.76
C ALA A 114 -15.38 21.42 0.10
N GLY A 115 -14.43 22.16 -0.49
CA GLY A 115 -13.32 22.80 0.22
C GLY A 115 -12.08 21.89 0.39
N VAL A 116 -12.03 20.76 -0.30
CA VAL A 116 -10.84 19.88 -0.31
C VAL A 116 -9.77 20.49 -1.20
N HIS A 117 -8.53 20.53 -0.72
CA HIS A 117 -7.37 20.90 -1.54
C HIS A 117 -7.02 19.76 -2.51
N VAL A 118 -7.32 19.93 -3.79
CA VAL A 118 -7.04 18.93 -4.82
C VAL A 118 -5.74 19.26 -5.53
N VAL A 119 -4.85 18.27 -5.63
CA VAL A 119 -3.57 18.33 -6.35
C VAL A 119 -3.61 17.35 -7.52
N TYR A 120 -3.22 17.81 -8.70
CA TYR A 120 -3.24 17.03 -9.94
C TYR A 120 -1.84 16.51 -10.28
N GLY A 121 -1.38 15.48 -9.58
CA GLY A 121 -0.17 14.74 -9.88
C GLY A 121 1.11 15.57 -10.14
N LEU A 122 2.20 14.89 -10.45
CA LEU A 122 3.47 15.51 -10.86
C LEU A 122 3.64 15.44 -12.38
N VAL A 123 4.13 16.53 -12.97
CA VAL A 123 4.42 16.57 -14.42
C VAL A 123 5.49 15.51 -14.75
N GLY A 124 5.19 14.67 -15.75
CA GLY A 124 6.11 13.62 -16.20
C GLY A 124 6.10 12.32 -15.37
N LEU A 125 5.44 12.31 -14.21
CA LEU A 125 5.28 11.12 -13.38
C LEU A 125 3.81 10.74 -13.22
N LYS A 126 3.56 9.45 -13.05
CA LYS A 126 2.23 8.92 -12.75
C LYS A 126 2.16 8.54 -11.27
N THR A 127 1.23 9.14 -10.53
CA THR A 127 1.05 8.80 -9.12
C THR A 127 0.29 7.49 -9.00
N HIS A 128 1.00 6.42 -8.62
CA HIS A 128 0.42 5.10 -8.42
C HIS A 128 0.41 4.65 -6.96
N ALA A 129 0.94 5.43 -6.04
CA ALA A 129 0.88 5.16 -4.61
C ALA A 129 -0.57 5.11 -4.10
N LYS A 130 -0.84 4.25 -3.12
CA LYS A 130 -2.10 4.16 -2.39
C LYS A 130 -1.78 4.38 -0.93
N THR A 131 -1.81 5.64 -0.53
CA THR A 131 -1.47 6.03 0.83
C THR A 131 -2.43 7.10 1.35
N THR A 132 -2.70 7.02 2.64
CA THR A 132 -3.48 7.98 3.40
C THR A 132 -2.72 8.34 4.67
N LEU A 133 -2.72 9.62 5.00
CA LEU A 133 -2.20 10.16 6.25
C LEU A 133 -3.32 10.87 7.00
N VAL A 134 -3.57 10.50 8.23
CA VAL A 134 -4.46 11.19 9.16
C VAL A 134 -3.62 11.73 10.31
N VAL A 135 -3.70 13.03 10.57
CA VAL A 135 -3.09 13.67 11.73
C VAL A 135 -4.17 13.93 12.76
N ARG A 136 -4.01 13.35 13.92
CA ARG A 136 -4.99 13.35 15.01
C ARG A 136 -4.34 13.83 16.31
N HIS A 137 -5.08 14.59 17.09
CA HIS A 137 -4.67 14.99 18.43
C HIS A 137 -5.11 13.92 19.42
N ASP A 138 -4.18 13.04 19.82
CA ASP A 138 -4.40 12.06 20.88
C ASP A 138 -4.14 12.70 22.26
N GLU A 139 -4.42 11.96 23.32
CA GLU A 139 -4.19 12.44 24.70
C GLU A 139 -2.73 12.78 24.99
N ASP A 140 -1.80 12.09 24.33
CA ASP A 140 -0.36 12.26 24.44
C ASP A 140 0.27 13.16 23.34
N GLY A 141 -0.58 13.87 22.56
CA GLY A 141 -0.15 14.82 21.54
C GLY A 141 -0.53 14.43 20.12
N LEU A 142 0.10 15.08 19.13
CA LEU A 142 -0.17 14.83 17.71
C LEU A 142 0.36 13.47 17.28
N ARG A 143 -0.51 12.66 16.70
CA ARG A 143 -0.17 11.35 16.16
C ARG A 143 -0.55 11.24 14.70
N ARG A 144 0.30 10.57 13.94
CA ARG A 144 0.09 10.28 12.52
C ARG A 144 -0.36 8.84 12.37
N TYR A 145 -1.51 8.66 11.74
CA TYR A 145 -2.03 7.35 11.38
C TYR A 145 -1.98 7.20 9.88
N CYS A 146 -1.35 6.14 9.40
CA CYS A 146 -1.12 5.91 7.98
C CYS A 146 -1.81 4.63 7.51
N HIS A 147 -2.36 4.68 6.31
CA HIS A 147 -2.66 3.49 5.52
C HIS A 147 -1.77 3.47 4.28
N ILE A 148 -1.13 2.33 4.01
CA ILE A 148 -0.35 2.07 2.81
C ILE A 148 -0.87 0.77 2.22
N GLY A 149 -1.29 0.79 0.95
CA GLY A 149 -1.91 -0.36 0.31
C GLY A 149 -1.37 -0.67 -1.08
N THR A 150 -1.53 -1.92 -1.50
CA THR A 150 -1.27 -2.34 -2.88
C THR A 150 -2.47 -2.09 -3.79
N GLY A 151 -3.69 -2.09 -3.22
CA GLY A 151 -4.96 -1.91 -3.90
C GLY A 151 -5.45 -0.46 -4.00
N ASN A 152 -6.19 -0.15 -5.05
CA ASN A 152 -6.81 1.16 -5.20
C ASN A 152 -7.90 1.39 -4.14
N TYR A 153 -8.15 2.67 -3.81
CA TYR A 153 -9.26 3.09 -2.95
C TYR A 153 -10.61 3.00 -3.69
N ASN A 154 -11.00 1.78 -4.04
CA ASN A 154 -12.20 1.51 -4.82
C ASN A 154 -12.88 0.23 -4.31
N SER A 155 -14.07 0.38 -3.72
CA SER A 155 -14.86 -0.68 -3.10
C SER A 155 -15.20 -1.83 -4.05
N LYS A 156 -15.32 -1.56 -5.37
CA LYS A 156 -15.63 -2.58 -6.36
C LYS A 156 -14.41 -3.46 -6.65
N THR A 157 -13.25 -2.83 -6.93
CA THR A 157 -12.02 -3.58 -7.21
C THR A 157 -11.50 -4.30 -5.97
N ALA A 158 -11.70 -3.73 -4.77
CA ALA A 158 -11.34 -4.36 -3.51
C ALA A 158 -12.10 -5.68 -3.19
N ARG A 159 -13.15 -5.99 -3.94
CA ARG A 159 -13.88 -7.28 -3.88
C ARG A 159 -13.45 -8.28 -4.94
N LEU A 160 -12.65 -7.86 -5.90
CA LEU A 160 -12.27 -8.64 -7.07
C LEU A 160 -10.76 -8.89 -7.15
N TYR A 161 -9.97 -8.06 -6.47
CA TYR A 161 -8.52 -8.08 -6.48
C TYR A 161 -8.00 -8.54 -5.12
N GLU A 162 -6.97 -9.36 -5.16
CA GLU A 162 -6.21 -9.72 -3.98
C GLU A 162 -5.19 -8.62 -3.73
N ASP A 163 -5.34 -7.93 -2.60
CA ASP A 163 -4.53 -6.79 -2.21
C ASP A 163 -4.23 -6.80 -0.70
N VAL A 164 -3.17 -6.13 -0.31
CA VAL A 164 -2.78 -5.96 1.09
C VAL A 164 -2.87 -4.49 1.47
N GLY A 165 -3.45 -4.21 2.65
CA GLY A 165 -3.46 -2.90 3.29
C GLY A 165 -2.74 -2.95 4.64
N PHE A 166 -1.91 -1.96 4.91
CA PHE A 166 -1.16 -1.82 6.15
C PHE A 166 -1.56 -0.52 6.85
N LEU A 167 -2.09 -0.63 8.07
CA LEU A 167 -2.47 0.51 8.89
C LEU A 167 -1.51 0.59 10.08
N THR A 168 -0.90 1.76 10.28
CA THR A 168 0.09 1.96 11.33
C THR A 168 0.08 3.38 11.88
N CYS A 169 0.57 3.57 13.08
CA CYS A 169 0.93 4.86 13.65
C CYS A 169 2.40 4.92 14.07
N ASP A 170 3.24 4.09 13.45
CA ASP A 170 4.69 4.14 13.64
C ASP A 170 5.23 5.54 13.30
N PRO A 171 6.04 6.17 14.19
CA PRO A 171 6.51 7.54 13.98
C PRO A 171 7.41 7.71 12.75
N ALA A 172 8.25 6.73 12.41
CA ALA A 172 9.15 6.79 11.25
C ALA A 172 8.34 6.72 9.95
N VAL A 173 7.40 5.76 9.86
CA VAL A 173 6.46 5.66 8.73
C VAL A 173 5.61 6.92 8.61
N GLY A 174 5.08 7.44 9.73
CA GLY A 174 4.31 8.68 9.75
C GLY A 174 5.10 9.90 9.28
N SER A 175 6.37 9.98 9.62
CA SER A 175 7.29 11.02 9.14
C SER A 175 7.49 10.90 7.63
N ASP A 176 7.80 9.71 7.14
CA ASP A 176 8.05 9.44 5.73
C ASP A 176 6.82 9.72 4.87
N VAL A 177 5.63 9.28 5.30
CA VAL A 177 4.37 9.58 4.58
C VAL A 177 4.09 11.08 4.56
N THR A 178 4.41 11.81 5.64
CA THR A 178 4.30 13.28 5.66
C THR A 178 5.22 13.92 4.61
N GLN A 179 6.47 13.48 4.55
CA GLN A 179 7.44 13.95 3.57
C GLN A 179 7.04 13.58 2.14
N LEU A 180 6.51 12.37 1.94
CA LEU A 180 5.97 11.96 0.64
C LEU A 180 4.88 12.90 0.17
N PHE A 181 3.90 13.23 1.01
CA PHE A 181 2.86 14.19 0.65
C PHE A 181 3.41 15.60 0.40
N ASN A 182 4.39 16.07 1.18
CA ASN A 182 5.03 17.35 0.95
C ASN A 182 5.75 17.39 -0.40
N HIS A 183 6.41 16.28 -0.79
CA HIS A 183 7.02 16.15 -2.11
C HIS A 183 5.97 16.14 -3.23
N LEU A 184 4.90 15.35 -3.08
CA LEU A 184 3.83 15.22 -4.07
C LEU A 184 3.03 16.52 -4.27
N THR A 185 2.97 17.38 -3.26
CA THR A 185 2.28 18.68 -3.31
C THR A 185 3.20 19.86 -3.63
N GLY A 186 4.49 19.60 -3.92
CA GLY A 186 5.44 20.63 -4.37
C GLY A 186 6.10 21.43 -3.26
N TYR A 187 5.87 21.11 -1.98
CA TYR A 187 6.44 21.85 -0.85
C TYR A 187 7.91 21.51 -0.55
N SER A 188 8.41 20.37 -1.00
CA SER A 188 9.80 19.96 -0.76
C SER A 188 10.42 19.28 -1.97
N ARG A 189 11.69 19.64 -2.27
CA ARG A 189 12.49 19.01 -3.34
C ARG A 189 13.46 17.94 -2.83
N ALA A 190 13.99 18.13 -1.64
CA ALA A 190 14.90 17.18 -0.99
C ALA A 190 14.14 16.40 0.09
N VAL A 191 14.05 15.10 -0.07
CA VAL A 191 13.36 14.21 0.86
C VAL A 191 14.25 13.01 1.10
N GLU A 192 14.48 12.66 2.35
CA GLU A 192 15.09 11.40 2.76
C GLU A 192 14.05 10.56 3.49
N PHE A 193 13.90 9.30 3.09
CA PHE A 193 12.98 8.36 3.71
C PHE A 193 13.77 7.38 4.60
N GLN A 194 13.21 7.06 5.76
CA GLN A 194 13.78 6.10 6.71
C GLN A 194 13.25 4.69 6.50
N SER A 195 11.96 4.58 6.18
CA SER A 195 11.23 3.31 6.08
C SER A 195 10.60 3.09 4.72
N LEU A 196 10.30 4.15 3.97
CA LEU A 196 9.67 4.06 2.66
C LEU A 196 10.69 3.98 1.53
N LEU A 197 10.45 3.07 0.59
CA LEU A 197 11.14 3.01 -0.70
C LEU A 197 10.25 3.62 -1.77
N VAL A 198 10.66 4.73 -2.39
CA VAL A 198 9.82 5.50 -3.31
C VAL A 198 10.38 5.47 -4.73
N ALA A 199 9.55 4.99 -5.68
CA ALA A 199 9.86 5.05 -7.10
C ALA A 199 9.55 6.43 -7.70
N PRO A 200 10.33 6.89 -8.70
CA PRO A 200 11.50 6.25 -9.33
C PRO A 200 12.83 6.52 -8.62
N ARG A 201 12.79 7.22 -7.49
CA ARG A 201 13.95 7.81 -6.82
C ARG A 201 14.94 6.75 -6.30
N ASP A 202 14.50 5.90 -5.38
CA ASP A 202 15.36 5.00 -4.60
C ASP A 202 14.90 3.55 -4.55
N LEU A 203 13.63 3.27 -4.84
CA LEU A 203 13.06 1.92 -4.76
C LEU A 203 13.90 0.85 -5.46
N ARG A 204 14.33 1.10 -6.71
CA ARG A 204 15.12 0.12 -7.48
C ARG A 204 16.45 -0.17 -6.80
N ASN A 205 17.21 0.87 -6.49
CA ASN A 205 18.56 0.72 -5.95
C ASN A 205 18.51 0.00 -4.60
N GLN A 206 17.62 0.40 -3.73
CA GLN A 206 17.48 -0.25 -2.41
C GLN A 206 16.97 -1.69 -2.49
N LEU A 207 16.11 -2.03 -3.46
CA LEU A 207 15.75 -3.43 -3.70
C LEU A 207 16.93 -4.25 -4.24
N VAL A 208 17.78 -3.66 -5.08
CA VAL A 208 19.01 -4.30 -5.54
C VAL A 208 19.97 -4.50 -4.36
N ASP A 209 20.16 -3.49 -3.52
CA ASP A 209 21.00 -3.59 -2.32
C ASP A 209 20.52 -4.70 -1.37
N LEU A 210 19.20 -4.85 -1.18
CA LEU A 210 18.62 -5.94 -0.39
C LEU A 210 18.88 -7.32 -1.01
N ILE A 211 18.78 -7.44 -2.33
CA ILE A 211 19.11 -8.68 -3.04
C ILE A 211 20.61 -9.00 -2.91
N GLU A 212 21.47 -8.00 -3.07
CA GLU A 212 22.93 -8.16 -2.90
C GLU A 212 23.30 -8.52 -1.46
N HIS A 213 22.58 -7.98 -0.49
CA HIS A 213 22.74 -8.40 0.90
C HIS A 213 22.43 -9.89 1.09
N GLU A 214 21.37 -10.41 0.50
CA GLU A 214 21.06 -11.85 0.55
C GLU A 214 22.17 -12.71 -0.08
N MET A 215 22.88 -12.19 -1.08
CA MET A 215 24.01 -12.93 -1.68
C MET A 215 25.13 -13.21 -0.69
N SER A 216 25.30 -12.39 0.35
CA SER A 216 26.31 -12.62 1.40
C SER A 216 26.06 -13.88 2.23
N PHE A 217 24.83 -14.45 2.19
CA PHE A 217 24.44 -15.68 2.87
C PHE A 217 24.49 -16.92 1.96
N GLY A 218 24.84 -16.74 0.68
CA GLY A 218 24.97 -17.86 -0.27
C GLY A 218 23.70 -18.71 -0.35
N ALA A 219 23.83 -20.03 -0.16
CA ALA A 219 22.71 -20.96 -0.24
C ALA A 219 21.65 -20.81 0.88
N GLU A 220 21.95 -20.10 1.96
CA GLU A 220 21.00 -19.79 3.03
C GLU A 220 20.17 -18.55 2.69
N GLY A 221 20.67 -17.67 1.82
CA GLY A 221 19.99 -16.47 1.37
C GLY A 221 18.67 -16.79 0.64
N ARG A 222 17.65 -15.96 0.87
CA ARG A 222 16.31 -16.18 0.28
C ARG A 222 15.65 -14.87 -0.12
N VAL A 223 15.14 -14.87 -1.35
CA VAL A 223 14.31 -13.78 -1.86
C VAL A 223 12.95 -14.34 -2.29
N THR A 224 11.89 -13.83 -1.71
CA THR A 224 10.53 -14.14 -2.15
C THR A 224 9.84 -12.87 -2.58
N ALA A 225 9.31 -12.84 -3.80
CA ALA A 225 8.62 -11.64 -4.27
C ALA A 225 7.37 -11.97 -5.10
N LYS A 226 6.33 -11.19 -4.88
CA LYS A 226 5.08 -11.23 -5.64
C LYS A 226 4.90 -9.89 -6.35
N MET A 227 4.62 -9.92 -7.64
CA MET A 227 4.52 -8.73 -8.46
C MET A 227 3.62 -8.92 -9.68
N ASN A 228 3.23 -7.79 -10.25
CA ASN A 228 2.44 -7.80 -11.49
C ASN A 228 3.28 -8.26 -12.70
N SER A 229 4.47 -7.72 -12.84
CA SER A 229 5.38 -7.99 -13.97
C SER A 229 6.82 -7.77 -13.55
N ILE A 230 7.76 -8.46 -14.21
CA ILE A 230 9.19 -8.22 -14.09
C ILE A 230 9.79 -8.04 -15.47
N ALA A 231 10.29 -6.82 -15.73
CA ALA A 231 10.84 -6.40 -17.02
C ALA A 231 12.03 -5.43 -16.89
N ASP A 232 12.37 -5.00 -15.67
CA ASP A 232 13.51 -4.10 -15.43
C ASP A 232 14.82 -4.89 -15.55
N PRO A 233 15.73 -4.52 -16.51
CA PRO A 233 16.95 -5.28 -16.75
C PRO A 233 17.87 -5.33 -15.52
N GLN A 234 18.02 -4.23 -14.79
CA GLN A 234 18.91 -4.17 -13.63
C GLN A 234 18.40 -5.07 -12.49
N MET A 235 17.09 -5.12 -12.31
CA MET A 235 16.48 -6.02 -11.33
C MET A 235 16.64 -7.49 -11.74
N ILE A 236 16.47 -7.81 -13.01
CA ILE A 236 16.66 -9.15 -13.55
C ILE A 236 18.11 -9.60 -13.38
N ASP A 237 19.07 -8.73 -13.70
CA ASP A 237 20.50 -9.02 -13.53
C ASP A 237 20.87 -9.24 -12.05
N ALA A 238 20.31 -8.44 -11.13
CA ALA A 238 20.52 -8.64 -9.70
C ALA A 238 20.02 -10.02 -9.23
N LEU A 239 18.84 -10.44 -9.71
CA LEU A 239 18.29 -11.76 -9.38
C LEU A 239 19.12 -12.91 -10.01
N TYR A 240 19.66 -12.73 -11.21
CA TYR A 240 20.58 -13.71 -11.81
C TYR A 240 21.88 -13.84 -11.01
N ARG A 241 22.48 -12.71 -10.60
CA ARG A 241 23.67 -12.74 -9.73
C ARG A 241 23.38 -13.40 -8.39
N ALA A 242 22.22 -13.12 -7.79
CA ALA A 242 21.80 -13.78 -6.55
C ALA A 242 21.67 -15.29 -6.71
N SER A 243 21.05 -15.75 -7.80
CA SER A 243 20.96 -17.19 -8.11
C SER A 243 22.33 -17.82 -8.30
N ALA A 244 23.24 -17.18 -9.03
CA ALA A 244 24.62 -17.66 -9.22
C ALA A 244 25.42 -17.72 -7.90
N ALA A 245 25.10 -16.85 -6.93
CA ALA A 245 25.64 -16.89 -5.57
C ALA A 245 25.01 -17.95 -4.66
N GLY A 246 24.02 -18.70 -5.14
CA GLY A 246 23.34 -19.77 -4.40
C GLY A 246 22.02 -19.38 -3.74
N VAL A 247 21.65 -18.10 -3.77
CA VAL A 247 20.40 -17.59 -3.16
C VAL A 247 19.17 -18.24 -3.79
N GLN A 248 18.26 -18.72 -2.95
CA GLN A 248 16.98 -19.28 -3.40
C GLN A 248 15.98 -18.14 -3.70
N VAL A 249 15.51 -18.07 -4.93
CA VAL A 249 14.61 -17.01 -5.39
C VAL A 249 13.26 -17.60 -5.82
N ASP A 250 12.20 -17.21 -5.13
CA ASP A 250 10.82 -17.56 -5.45
C ASP A 250 10.02 -16.35 -5.92
N LEU A 251 9.62 -16.33 -7.18
CA LEU A 251 8.87 -15.23 -7.77
C LEU A 251 7.44 -15.66 -8.13
N MET A 252 6.47 -14.87 -7.71
CA MET A 252 5.08 -14.96 -8.14
C MET A 252 4.78 -13.81 -9.10
N VAL A 253 4.77 -14.08 -10.41
CA VAL A 253 4.60 -13.07 -11.46
C VAL A 253 3.27 -13.30 -12.16
N ARG A 254 2.34 -12.34 -12.06
CA ARG A 254 1.01 -12.46 -12.67
C ARG A 254 1.03 -12.29 -14.18
N GLY A 255 1.80 -11.34 -14.68
CA GLY A 255 1.79 -10.90 -16.08
C GLY A 255 3.12 -11.13 -16.78
N LEU A 256 3.64 -10.06 -17.43
CA LEU A 256 4.88 -10.13 -18.18
C LEU A 256 6.08 -10.53 -17.30
N CYS A 257 6.80 -11.56 -17.75
CA CYS A 257 8.05 -12.00 -17.13
C CYS A 257 9.16 -12.06 -18.21
N CYS A 258 10.11 -11.12 -18.12
CA CYS A 258 11.29 -11.11 -19.00
C CYS A 258 12.48 -11.90 -18.41
N LEU A 259 12.36 -12.41 -17.19
CA LEU A 259 13.34 -13.28 -16.55
C LEU A 259 13.11 -14.73 -16.99
N ARG A 260 14.19 -15.45 -17.34
CA ARG A 260 14.16 -16.87 -17.69
C ARG A 260 14.68 -17.70 -16.52
N PRO A 261 13.82 -18.48 -15.82
CA PRO A 261 14.23 -19.29 -14.68
C PRO A 261 14.83 -20.64 -15.15
N GLY A 262 15.57 -21.30 -14.25
CA GLY A 262 16.03 -22.68 -14.43
C GLY A 262 17.14 -22.87 -15.47
N VAL A 263 17.88 -21.83 -15.85
CA VAL A 263 19.02 -21.94 -16.76
C VAL A 263 20.27 -22.33 -15.95
N PRO A 264 20.94 -23.46 -16.28
CA PRO A 264 22.17 -23.90 -15.60
C PRO A 264 23.24 -22.81 -15.58
N GLY A 265 23.86 -22.58 -14.43
CA GLY A 265 24.90 -21.56 -14.22
C GLY A 265 24.41 -20.12 -14.22
N LEU A 266 23.11 -19.86 -14.39
CA LEU A 266 22.55 -18.51 -14.43
C LEU A 266 21.37 -18.34 -13.45
N SER A 267 20.34 -19.16 -13.59
CA SER A 267 19.07 -19.00 -12.87
C SER A 267 18.51 -20.31 -12.33
N GLU A 268 19.37 -21.28 -12.05
CA GLU A 268 18.99 -22.60 -11.55
C GLU A 268 18.32 -22.55 -10.18
N ASN A 269 18.60 -21.52 -9.38
CA ASN A 269 18.00 -21.29 -8.07
C ASN A 269 16.78 -20.36 -8.12
N ILE A 270 16.32 -19.95 -9.32
CA ILE A 270 15.14 -19.12 -9.48
C ILE A 270 13.94 -19.97 -9.89
N ARG A 271 12.85 -19.83 -9.16
CA ARG A 271 11.55 -20.39 -9.50
C ARG A 271 10.56 -19.27 -9.78
N VAL A 272 9.85 -19.38 -10.90
CA VAL A 272 8.79 -18.43 -11.25
C VAL A 272 7.46 -19.17 -11.34
N ARG A 273 6.44 -18.62 -10.69
CA ARG A 273 5.07 -19.16 -10.71
C ARG A 273 4.11 -18.06 -11.04
N SER A 274 2.97 -18.43 -11.64
CA SER A 274 1.81 -17.56 -11.82
C SER A 274 0.63 -18.19 -11.09
N ILE A 275 -0.16 -17.36 -10.41
CA ILE A 275 -1.34 -17.81 -9.69
C ILE A 275 -2.57 -17.36 -10.49
N LEU A 276 -3.40 -18.31 -10.88
CA LEU A 276 -4.72 -18.08 -11.45
C LEU A 276 -5.76 -18.63 -10.47
N GLY A 277 -6.60 -17.76 -9.95
CA GLY A 277 -7.60 -18.10 -8.97
C GLY A 277 -8.89 -17.31 -9.16
N ARG A 278 -9.71 -17.30 -8.12
CA ARG A 278 -10.97 -16.57 -8.10
C ARG A 278 -10.80 -15.06 -8.22
N TYR A 279 -9.73 -14.54 -7.61
CA TYR A 279 -9.41 -13.12 -7.54
C TYR A 279 -8.20 -12.79 -8.41
N LEU A 280 -8.13 -11.55 -8.88
CA LEU A 280 -6.96 -11.06 -9.58
C LEU A 280 -5.82 -10.86 -8.57
N GLU A 281 -4.73 -11.60 -8.75
CA GLU A 281 -3.52 -11.44 -7.96
C GLU A 281 -2.90 -10.07 -8.21
N HIS A 282 -3.02 -9.14 -7.26
CA HIS A 282 -2.69 -7.73 -7.48
C HIS A 282 -1.71 -7.16 -6.47
N SER A 283 -1.56 -7.77 -5.30
CA SER A 283 -0.59 -7.33 -4.29
C SER A 283 0.85 -7.39 -4.82
N ARG A 284 1.68 -6.49 -4.32
CA ARG A 284 3.13 -6.48 -4.53
C ARG A 284 3.79 -6.58 -3.17
N VAL A 285 4.55 -7.63 -2.99
CA VAL A 285 5.24 -7.94 -1.73
C VAL A 285 6.61 -8.46 -2.08
N ALA A 286 7.64 -7.98 -1.41
CA ALA A 286 8.98 -8.50 -1.50
C ALA A 286 9.51 -8.76 -0.08
N VAL A 287 10.13 -9.92 0.11
CA VAL A 287 10.70 -10.36 1.38
C VAL A 287 12.12 -10.84 1.13
N SER A 288 13.06 -10.17 1.78
CA SER A 288 14.43 -10.62 1.96
C SER A 288 14.45 -11.35 3.31
N TYR A 289 14.82 -12.62 3.32
CA TYR A 289 14.34 -13.55 4.35
C TYR A 289 15.33 -13.85 5.47
N THR A 290 16.63 -13.67 5.24
CA THR A 290 17.67 -14.23 6.12
C THR A 290 17.77 -13.54 7.47
N HIS A 291 17.21 -12.33 7.64
CA HIS A 291 17.17 -11.58 8.90
C HIS A 291 15.79 -11.45 9.55
N LEU A 292 14.73 -12.03 8.96
CA LEU A 292 13.45 -12.17 9.63
C LEU A 292 13.53 -13.34 10.61
N THR A 293 14.28 -13.18 11.69
CA THR A 293 13.98 -13.93 12.91
C THR A 293 12.60 -13.46 13.35
N LEU A 294 11.58 -14.22 13.00
CA LEU A 294 10.30 -14.12 13.71
C LEU A 294 10.66 -14.26 15.20
N PRO A 295 10.25 -13.30 16.07
CA PRO A 295 10.36 -13.53 17.49
C PRO A 295 9.60 -14.82 17.75
N THR A 296 10.33 -15.89 18.04
CA THR A 296 9.76 -17.12 18.56
C THR A 296 9.29 -16.78 19.96
N ASN A 297 8.08 -16.24 20.09
CA ASN A 297 7.37 -16.28 21.34
C ASN A 297 7.05 -17.76 21.62
N ARG A 298 8.03 -18.44 22.20
CA ARG A 298 7.80 -19.56 23.07
C ARG A 298 7.36 -18.93 24.41
N GLU A 299 6.05 -18.65 24.51
CA GLU A 299 5.35 -18.71 25.79
C GLU A 299 3.94 -19.17 25.48
N VAL A 300 3.64 -20.34 26.01
CA VAL A 300 2.36 -21.02 26.01
C VAL A 300 1.35 -20.24 26.87
#